data_f82cdf1264127ac17fe30c71dca8c153
#
_entry.id   f82cdf1264127ac17fe30c71dca8c153
#
_cell.length_a   1.000
_cell.length_b   1.000
_cell.length_c   1.000
_cell.angle_alpha   90.00
_cell.angle_beta   90.00
_cell.angle_gamma   90.00
#
_symmetry.space_group_name_H-M   'P 1'
#
loop_
_entity.id
_entity.type
_entity.pdbx_description
1 polymer ?
#
loop_
_entity_poly.entity_id
_entity_poly.type
_entity_poly.pdbx_seq_one_letter_code
_entity_poly.pdbx_strand_id
1 'polypeptide(L)'
;ATPIIAFVGRLIPEKGAAKLAEAVRQLNQNGTSCALFIAGTGPEENALRQLGAPIYALGALPHPQIVQLLTQASCYCLPTEYAEGFPTTLLEAAACRCPIVTTHTAGTSELLPDGTYAAYLESTAPAALAAALQAVLADPDAARTRADAAYTNLCAHFTWQAVFATMEKTAAQAAKRS
;
A
#
# COMPACT_ATOMS: atom_id res chain seq x y z
N ALA A 1 -14.76 -5.39 -15.13
CA ALA A 1 -13.93 -6.33 -14.35
C ALA A 1 -14.12 -6.03 -12.86
N THR A 2 -14.06 -7.05 -12.01
CA THR A 2 -14.13 -6.89 -10.55
C THR A 2 -12.87 -6.17 -10.05
N PRO A 3 -13.00 -5.04 -9.31
CA PRO A 3 -11.86 -4.35 -8.73
C PRO A 3 -11.02 -5.26 -7.83
N ILE A 4 -9.70 -5.13 -7.94
CA ILE A 4 -8.72 -5.88 -7.15
C ILE A 4 -8.10 -4.95 -6.12
N ILE A 5 -8.18 -5.34 -4.85
CA ILE A 5 -7.45 -4.72 -3.75
C ILE A 5 -6.23 -5.62 -3.46
N ALA A 6 -5.04 -5.04 -3.45
CA ALA A 6 -3.80 -5.77 -3.14
C ALA A 6 -3.31 -5.44 -1.73
N PHE A 7 -2.82 -6.46 -1.04
CA PHE A 7 -2.00 -6.34 0.17
C PHE A 7 -0.70 -7.11 -0.04
N VAL A 8 0.43 -6.51 0.30
CA VAL A 8 1.76 -7.15 0.23
C VAL A 8 2.50 -6.85 1.53
N GLY A 9 2.88 -7.90 2.27
CA GLY A 9 3.60 -7.71 3.52
C GLY A 9 3.56 -8.92 4.45
N ARG A 10 4.20 -8.79 5.60
CA ARG A 10 4.12 -9.82 6.64
C ARG A 10 2.70 -9.94 7.18
N LEU A 11 2.23 -11.16 7.40
CA LEU A 11 0.87 -11.44 7.89
C LEU A 11 0.90 -11.52 9.43
N ILE A 12 1.07 -10.36 10.05
CA ILE A 12 1.01 -10.13 11.49
C ILE A 12 -0.12 -9.13 11.80
N PRO A 13 -0.72 -9.18 12.99
CA PRO A 13 -1.89 -8.36 13.34
C PRO A 13 -1.68 -6.86 13.09
N GLU A 14 -0.49 -6.34 13.39
CA GLU A 14 -0.15 -4.93 13.29
C GLU A 14 -0.08 -4.42 11.84
N LYS A 15 0.05 -5.31 10.85
CA LYS A 15 -0.01 -4.97 9.42
C LYS A 15 -1.44 -4.88 8.89
N GLY A 16 -2.41 -5.42 9.62
CA GLY A 16 -3.83 -5.20 9.39
C GLY A 16 -4.45 -6.01 8.25
N ALA A 17 -3.81 -7.11 7.77
CA ALA A 17 -4.35 -7.93 6.70
C ALA A 17 -5.73 -8.55 7.05
N ALA A 18 -5.91 -9.00 8.29
CA ALA A 18 -7.19 -9.54 8.76
C ALA A 18 -8.28 -8.47 8.84
N LYS A 19 -7.97 -7.26 9.31
CA LYS A 19 -8.90 -6.12 9.32
C LYS A 19 -9.31 -5.72 7.91
N LEU A 20 -8.36 -5.74 6.96
CA LEU A 20 -8.62 -5.47 5.55
C LEU A 20 -9.52 -6.54 4.92
N ALA A 21 -9.30 -7.82 5.24
CA ALA A 21 -10.15 -8.90 4.77
C ALA A 21 -11.60 -8.73 5.24
N GLU A 22 -11.80 -8.35 6.49
CA GLU A 22 -13.14 -8.07 7.03
C GLU A 22 -13.78 -6.86 6.33
N ALA A 23 -13.02 -5.78 6.09
CA ALA A 23 -13.51 -4.62 5.34
C ALA A 23 -13.98 -4.98 3.93
N VAL A 24 -13.22 -5.82 3.21
CA VAL A 24 -13.58 -6.28 1.87
C VAL A 24 -14.84 -7.16 1.88
N ARG A 25 -15.03 -7.98 2.92
CA ARG A 25 -16.28 -8.74 3.10
C ARG A 25 -17.47 -7.81 3.30
N GLN A 26 -17.34 -6.78 4.15
CA GLN A 26 -18.38 -5.77 4.35
C GLN A 26 -18.74 -5.02 3.08
N LEU A 27 -17.74 -4.64 2.25
CA LEU A 27 -17.96 -4.03 0.94
C LEU A 27 -18.82 -4.92 0.04
N ASN A 28 -18.48 -6.20 -0.07
CA ASN A 28 -19.22 -7.15 -0.89
C ASN A 28 -20.66 -7.38 -0.37
N GLN A 29 -20.85 -7.47 0.95
CA GLN A 29 -22.17 -7.57 1.57
C GLN A 29 -23.03 -6.34 1.30
N ASN A 30 -22.40 -5.16 1.21
CA ASN A 30 -23.07 -3.89 0.93
C ASN A 30 -23.23 -3.59 -0.57
N GLY A 31 -22.93 -4.57 -1.45
CA GLY A 31 -23.15 -4.45 -2.89
C GLY A 31 -21.97 -3.89 -3.69
N THR A 32 -20.84 -3.55 -3.05
CA THR A 32 -19.61 -3.14 -3.75
C THR A 32 -18.75 -4.37 -4.03
N SER A 33 -18.87 -4.95 -5.21
CA SER A 33 -18.13 -6.16 -5.60
C SER A 33 -16.65 -5.84 -5.78
N CYS A 34 -15.78 -6.47 -4.98
CA CYS A 34 -14.32 -6.38 -5.10
C CYS A 34 -13.67 -7.64 -4.55
N ALA A 35 -12.41 -7.89 -4.93
CA ALA A 35 -11.60 -9.02 -4.47
C ALA A 35 -10.33 -8.54 -3.76
N LEU A 36 -9.90 -9.23 -2.71
CA LEU A 36 -8.65 -8.98 -2.00
C LEU A 36 -7.64 -10.08 -2.30
N PHE A 37 -6.48 -9.67 -2.81
CA PHE A 37 -5.33 -10.54 -3.02
C PHE A 37 -4.23 -10.18 -2.01
N ILE A 38 -3.85 -11.15 -1.20
CA ILE A 38 -2.90 -10.99 -0.08
C ILE A 38 -1.63 -11.78 -0.42
N ALA A 39 -0.52 -11.08 -0.61
CA ALA A 39 0.80 -11.67 -0.80
C ALA A 39 1.65 -11.49 0.45
N GLY A 40 2.17 -12.58 0.98
CA GLY A 40 3.02 -12.61 2.16
C GLY A 40 2.82 -13.82 3.02
N THR A 41 3.61 -13.93 4.08
CA THR A 41 3.56 -15.03 5.06
C THR A 41 3.54 -14.47 6.47
N GLY A 42 3.08 -15.29 7.40
CA GLY A 42 3.06 -14.93 8.82
C GLY A 42 2.01 -15.72 9.62
N PRO A 43 1.87 -15.43 10.91
CA PRO A 43 0.95 -16.15 11.78
C PRO A 43 -0.52 -16.16 11.33
N GLU A 44 -0.96 -15.09 10.63
CA GLU A 44 -2.35 -14.96 10.17
C GLU A 44 -2.63 -15.70 8.84
N GLU A 45 -1.61 -16.27 8.16
CA GLU A 45 -1.76 -16.83 6.81
C GLU A 45 -2.84 -17.91 6.74
N ASN A 46 -2.82 -18.88 7.65
CA ASN A 46 -3.79 -19.98 7.65
C ASN A 46 -5.22 -19.49 7.87
N ALA A 47 -5.42 -18.56 8.79
CA ALA A 47 -6.74 -17.97 9.03
C ALA A 47 -7.27 -17.22 7.82
N LEU A 48 -6.42 -16.40 7.17
CA LEU A 48 -6.77 -15.65 5.96
C LEU A 48 -7.09 -16.61 4.78
N ARG A 49 -6.33 -17.68 4.62
CA ARG A 49 -6.56 -18.69 3.57
C ARG A 49 -7.91 -19.40 3.72
N GLN A 50 -8.37 -19.61 4.95
CA GLN A 50 -9.65 -20.26 5.24
C GLN A 50 -10.87 -19.36 4.97
N LEU A 51 -10.70 -18.05 4.81
CA LEU A 51 -11.81 -17.13 4.52
C LEU A 51 -12.47 -17.40 3.17
N GLY A 52 -11.72 -17.90 2.19
CA GLY A 52 -12.22 -18.14 0.83
C GLY A 52 -12.61 -16.83 0.11
N ALA A 53 -13.21 -16.98 -1.08
CA ALA A 53 -13.60 -15.83 -1.89
C ALA A 53 -14.53 -14.87 -1.10
N PRO A 54 -14.39 -13.55 -1.28
CA PRO A 54 -13.51 -12.86 -2.26
C PRO A 54 -12.08 -12.56 -1.74
N ILE A 55 -11.59 -13.31 -0.74
CA ILE A 55 -10.28 -13.15 -0.11
C ILE A 55 -9.37 -14.27 -0.61
N TYR A 56 -8.21 -13.90 -1.16
CA TYR A 56 -7.24 -14.85 -1.75
C TYR A 56 -5.86 -14.66 -1.12
N ALA A 57 -5.51 -15.50 -0.15
CA ALA A 57 -4.18 -15.55 0.45
C ALA A 57 -3.23 -16.38 -0.43
N LEU A 58 -2.29 -15.70 -1.07
CA LEU A 58 -1.41 -16.27 -2.10
C LEU A 58 -0.10 -16.85 -1.53
N GLY A 59 0.19 -16.58 -0.24
CA GLY A 59 1.49 -16.89 0.35
C GLY A 59 2.60 -15.96 -0.15
N ALA A 60 3.86 -16.38 0.01
CA ALA A 60 4.99 -15.63 -0.52
C ALA A 60 5.00 -15.67 -2.07
N LEU A 61 5.10 -14.51 -2.69
CA LEU A 61 5.24 -14.39 -4.14
C LEU A 61 6.64 -13.90 -4.51
N PRO A 62 7.23 -14.39 -5.62
CA PRO A 62 8.43 -13.79 -6.17
C PRO A 62 8.15 -12.38 -6.69
N HIS A 63 9.18 -11.50 -6.63
CA HIS A 63 9.04 -10.08 -6.96
C HIS A 63 8.35 -9.78 -8.31
N PRO A 64 8.59 -10.51 -9.43
CA PRO A 64 7.85 -10.27 -10.67
C PRO A 64 6.33 -10.45 -10.54
N GLN A 65 5.88 -11.39 -9.69
CA GLN A 65 4.44 -11.60 -9.44
C GLN A 65 3.87 -10.52 -8.51
N ILE A 66 4.66 -9.97 -7.57
CA ILE A 66 4.27 -8.78 -6.80
C ILE A 66 4.04 -7.60 -7.73
N VAL A 67 4.98 -7.33 -8.65
CA VAL A 67 4.85 -6.27 -9.66
C VAL A 67 3.59 -6.48 -10.51
N GLN A 68 3.34 -7.71 -10.97
CA GLN A 68 2.14 -8.04 -11.75
C GLN A 68 0.86 -7.77 -10.94
N LEU A 69 0.81 -8.20 -9.69
CA LEU A 69 -0.33 -7.95 -8.79
C LEU A 69 -0.59 -6.45 -8.62
N LEU A 70 0.45 -5.67 -8.29
CA LEU A 70 0.34 -4.23 -8.07
C LEU A 70 -0.06 -3.48 -9.34
N THR A 71 0.44 -3.90 -10.51
CA THR A 71 0.08 -3.28 -11.80
C THR A 71 -1.38 -3.51 -12.18
N GLN A 72 -1.98 -4.64 -11.74
CA GLN A 72 -3.36 -5.00 -12.04
C GLN A 72 -4.34 -4.57 -10.96
N ALA A 73 -3.86 -4.21 -9.78
CA ALA A 73 -4.71 -3.82 -8.67
C ALA A 73 -5.36 -2.44 -8.90
N SER A 74 -6.62 -2.33 -8.51
CA SER A 74 -7.34 -1.05 -8.44
C SER A 74 -6.82 -0.17 -7.32
N CYS A 75 -6.34 -0.77 -6.23
CA CYS A 75 -5.55 -0.11 -5.19
C CYS A 75 -4.73 -1.12 -4.38
N TYR A 76 -3.63 -0.63 -3.83
CA TYR A 76 -2.85 -1.28 -2.79
C TYR A 76 -3.25 -0.70 -1.43
N CYS A 77 -3.53 -1.56 -0.44
CA CYS A 77 -3.92 -1.12 0.89
C CYS A 77 -2.96 -1.67 1.94
N LEU A 78 -2.35 -0.77 2.73
CA LEU A 78 -1.48 -1.09 3.86
C LEU A 78 -2.03 -0.40 5.13
N PRO A 79 -3.00 -1.01 5.84
CA PRO A 79 -3.60 -0.44 7.04
C PRO A 79 -2.76 -0.76 8.28
N THR A 80 -1.48 -0.38 8.25
CA THR A 80 -0.52 -0.75 9.28
C THR A 80 -0.66 0.11 10.54
N GLU A 81 -0.65 -0.54 11.70
CA GLU A 81 -0.44 0.07 13.02
C GLU A 81 1.01 -0.14 13.50
N TYR A 82 1.80 -0.85 12.70
CA TYR A 82 3.21 -1.06 12.97
C TYR A 82 3.99 0.24 12.76
N ALA A 83 4.97 0.50 13.63
CA ALA A 83 5.88 1.63 13.46
C ALA A 83 6.80 1.36 12.26
N GLU A 84 6.33 1.71 11.07
CA GLU A 84 7.10 1.53 9.84
C GLU A 84 8.31 2.45 9.83
N GLY A 85 9.49 1.86 9.66
CA GLY A 85 10.69 2.65 9.40
C GLY A 85 10.66 3.21 7.98
N PHE A 86 10.56 2.33 6.98
CA PHE A 86 10.35 2.69 5.57
C PHE A 86 9.75 1.48 4.83
N PRO A 87 8.43 1.47 4.57
CA PRO A 87 7.78 0.31 3.97
C PRO A 87 8.08 0.23 2.47
N THR A 88 9.00 -0.66 2.09
CA THR A 88 9.43 -0.85 0.69
C THR A 88 8.28 -1.23 -0.25
N THR A 89 7.25 -1.89 0.26
CA THR A 89 6.06 -2.25 -0.53
C THR A 89 5.28 -1.02 -1.01
N LEU A 90 5.37 0.13 -0.31
CA LEU A 90 4.82 1.40 -0.80
C LEU A 90 5.63 1.95 -1.98
N LEU A 91 6.98 1.78 -1.97
CA LEU A 91 7.80 2.13 -3.14
C LEU A 91 7.42 1.27 -4.35
N GLU A 92 7.21 -0.02 -4.14
CA GLU A 92 6.79 -0.96 -5.19
C GLU A 92 5.42 -0.57 -5.76
N ALA A 93 4.45 -0.24 -4.88
CA ALA A 93 3.13 0.22 -5.31
C ALA A 93 3.19 1.55 -6.08
N ALA A 94 3.97 2.53 -5.59
CA ALA A 94 4.19 3.80 -6.26
C ALA A 94 4.88 3.61 -7.63
N ALA A 95 5.89 2.73 -7.70
CA ALA A 95 6.59 2.39 -8.96
C ALA A 95 5.66 1.76 -10.00
N CYS A 96 4.69 0.96 -9.56
CA CYS A 96 3.65 0.37 -10.40
C CYS A 96 2.49 1.34 -10.73
N ARG A 97 2.53 2.58 -10.24
CA ARG A 97 1.40 3.55 -10.31
C ARG A 97 0.10 2.96 -9.78
N CYS A 98 0.19 2.11 -8.77
CA CYS A 98 -0.95 1.56 -8.06
C CYS A 98 -1.48 2.61 -7.08
N PRO A 99 -2.78 2.95 -7.09
CA PRO A 99 -3.36 3.83 -6.07
C PRO A 99 -3.13 3.25 -4.67
N ILE A 100 -2.75 4.09 -3.72
CA ILE A 100 -2.35 3.67 -2.38
C ILE A 100 -3.38 4.13 -1.35
N VAL A 101 -3.77 3.21 -0.47
CA VAL A 101 -4.54 3.45 0.76
C VAL A 101 -3.68 3.02 1.93
N THR A 102 -3.37 3.91 2.86
CA THR A 102 -2.47 3.60 3.99
C THR A 102 -2.75 4.46 5.22
N THR A 103 -2.12 4.14 6.33
CA THR A 103 -2.12 4.93 7.57
C THR A 103 -0.95 5.90 7.61
N HIS A 104 -1.07 6.96 8.41
CA HIS A 104 0.06 7.84 8.72
C HIS A 104 1.00 7.16 9.72
N THR A 105 2.22 6.88 9.27
CA THR A 105 3.36 6.52 10.12
C THR A 105 4.56 7.34 9.67
N ALA A 106 5.64 7.40 10.45
CA ALA A 106 6.85 8.13 10.06
C ALA A 106 7.36 7.70 8.68
N GLY A 107 7.45 6.37 8.45
CA GLY A 107 7.95 5.83 7.17
C GLY A 107 6.98 5.99 6.00
N THR A 108 5.66 5.97 6.23
CA THR A 108 4.68 6.21 5.15
C THR A 108 4.69 7.67 4.73
N SER A 109 4.78 8.61 5.68
CA SER A 109 4.76 10.05 5.40
C SER A 109 6.04 10.56 4.75
N GLU A 110 7.14 9.82 4.82
CA GLU A 110 8.38 10.19 4.11
C GLU A 110 8.21 10.05 2.59
N LEU A 111 7.62 8.95 2.12
CA LEU A 111 7.35 8.72 0.69
C LEU A 111 6.11 9.47 0.21
N LEU A 112 5.07 9.50 1.03
CA LEU A 112 3.73 9.98 0.71
C LEU A 112 3.37 11.06 1.74
N PRO A 113 3.84 12.32 1.61
CA PRO A 113 3.72 13.34 2.65
C PRO A 113 2.26 13.70 3.03
N ASP A 114 1.33 13.61 2.09
CA ASP A 114 -0.05 14.03 2.30
C ASP A 114 -1.05 13.31 1.37
N GLY A 115 -2.31 13.74 1.41
CA GLY A 115 -3.40 13.19 0.61
C GLY A 115 -3.29 13.43 -0.90
N THR A 116 -2.31 14.18 -1.38
CA THR A 116 -1.98 14.32 -2.80
C THR A 116 -1.42 13.03 -3.39
N TYR A 117 -0.75 12.22 -2.56
CA TYR A 117 -0.01 11.03 -2.98
C TYR A 117 -0.74 9.72 -2.65
N ALA A 118 -1.59 9.70 -1.62
CA ALA A 118 -2.29 8.52 -1.17
C ALA A 118 -3.63 8.88 -0.53
N ALA A 119 -4.54 7.90 -0.41
CA ALA A 119 -5.69 8.02 0.48
C ALA A 119 -5.27 7.57 1.89
N TYR A 120 -5.39 8.47 2.86
CA TYR A 120 -5.03 8.19 4.24
C TYR A 120 -6.21 7.71 5.07
N LEU A 121 -5.93 6.74 5.93
CA LEU A 121 -6.88 6.14 6.85
C LEU A 121 -6.85 6.87 8.19
N GLU A 122 -7.99 7.33 8.65
CA GLU A 122 -8.16 7.89 9.99
C GLU A 122 -8.22 6.79 11.07
N SER A 123 -8.56 5.57 10.66
CA SER A 123 -8.69 4.40 11.54
C SER A 123 -8.48 3.11 10.76
N THR A 124 -7.94 2.09 11.41
CA THR A 124 -7.81 0.73 10.87
C THR A 124 -9.01 -0.17 11.19
N ALA A 125 -10.07 0.37 11.79
CA ALA A 125 -11.31 -0.38 12.00
C ALA A 125 -11.89 -0.83 10.64
N PRO A 126 -12.43 -2.06 10.54
CA PRO A 126 -12.94 -2.60 9.26
C PRO A 126 -13.95 -1.69 8.55
N ALA A 127 -14.83 -1.02 9.28
CA ALA A 127 -15.81 -0.10 8.71
C ALA A 127 -15.15 1.16 8.09
N ALA A 128 -14.11 1.72 8.74
CA ALA A 128 -13.36 2.85 8.20
C ALA A 128 -12.53 2.45 6.97
N LEU A 129 -11.91 1.27 6.99
CA LEU A 129 -11.24 0.67 5.83
C LEU A 129 -12.22 0.50 4.66
N ALA A 130 -13.40 -0.07 4.91
CA ALA A 130 -14.42 -0.26 3.88
C ALA A 130 -14.83 1.08 3.25
N ALA A 131 -15.08 2.11 4.06
CA ALA A 131 -15.45 3.43 3.58
C ALA A 131 -14.34 4.07 2.70
N ALA A 132 -13.09 4.01 3.15
CA ALA A 132 -11.96 4.55 2.39
C ALA A 132 -11.74 3.80 1.06
N LEU A 133 -11.81 2.47 1.07
CA LEU A 133 -11.71 1.65 -0.13
C LEU A 133 -12.86 1.93 -1.10
N GLN A 134 -14.09 2.07 -0.60
CA GLN A 134 -15.25 2.42 -1.41
C GLN A 134 -15.05 3.77 -2.10
N ALA A 135 -14.57 4.78 -1.38
CA ALA A 135 -14.29 6.10 -1.95
C ALA A 135 -13.24 6.05 -3.07
N VAL A 136 -12.15 5.28 -2.87
CA VAL A 136 -11.09 5.11 -3.88
C VAL A 136 -11.61 4.36 -5.11
N LEU A 137 -12.43 3.32 -4.92
CA LEU A 137 -13.01 2.55 -6.03
C LEU A 137 -14.09 3.32 -6.79
N ALA A 138 -14.79 4.26 -6.14
CA ALA A 138 -15.83 5.09 -6.75
C ALA A 138 -15.28 6.22 -7.62
N ASP A 139 -14.03 6.67 -7.39
CA ASP A 139 -13.37 7.73 -8.16
C ASP A 139 -11.98 7.28 -8.65
N PRO A 140 -11.93 6.46 -9.70
CA PRO A 140 -10.69 5.94 -10.26
C PRO A 140 -9.79 7.03 -10.86
N ASP A 141 -10.34 8.15 -11.29
CA ASP A 141 -9.56 9.26 -11.87
C ASP A 141 -8.80 10.01 -10.77
N ALA A 142 -9.43 10.32 -9.65
CA ALA A 142 -8.75 10.89 -8.49
C ALA A 142 -7.72 9.89 -7.90
N ALA A 143 -8.04 8.60 -7.86
CA ALA A 143 -7.11 7.56 -7.43
C ALA A 143 -5.86 7.50 -8.33
N ARG A 144 -6.02 7.56 -9.64
CA ARG A 144 -4.94 7.61 -10.63
C ARG A 144 -4.09 8.87 -10.49
N THR A 145 -4.72 10.03 -10.30
CA THR A 145 -4.02 11.31 -10.09
C THR A 145 -3.07 11.21 -8.89
N ARG A 146 -3.53 10.64 -7.76
CA ARG A 146 -2.68 10.39 -6.59
C ARG A 146 -1.54 9.41 -6.90
N ALA A 147 -1.82 8.33 -7.62
CA ALA A 147 -0.80 7.34 -7.99
C ALA A 147 0.29 7.93 -8.91
N ASP A 148 -0.08 8.79 -9.84
CA ASP A 148 0.86 9.50 -10.71
C ASP A 148 1.71 10.51 -9.93
N ALA A 149 1.14 11.20 -8.96
CA ALA A 149 1.88 12.07 -8.05
C ALA A 149 2.88 11.27 -7.19
N ALA A 150 2.45 10.14 -6.62
CA ALA A 150 3.32 9.23 -5.85
C ALA A 150 4.48 8.69 -6.69
N TYR A 151 4.23 8.29 -7.94
CA TYR A 151 5.26 7.86 -8.88
C TYR A 151 6.26 8.98 -9.19
N THR A 152 5.78 10.20 -9.42
CA THR A 152 6.63 11.37 -9.70
C THR A 152 7.52 11.68 -8.51
N ASN A 153 6.97 11.66 -7.28
CA ASN A 153 7.75 11.86 -6.07
C ASN A 153 8.80 10.76 -5.86
N LEU A 154 8.43 9.49 -6.11
CA LEU A 154 9.37 8.37 -6.07
C LEU A 154 10.54 8.59 -7.03
N CYS A 155 10.27 8.93 -8.30
CA CYS A 155 11.31 9.15 -9.31
C CYS A 155 12.23 10.32 -8.96
N ALA A 156 11.70 11.37 -8.31
CA ALA A 156 12.47 12.53 -7.93
C ALA A 156 13.38 12.30 -6.73
N HIS A 157 12.98 11.45 -5.77
CA HIS A 157 13.63 11.41 -4.45
C HIS A 157 14.12 10.02 -4.02
N PHE A 158 13.55 8.92 -4.54
CA PHE A 158 13.75 7.57 -4.02
C PHE A 158 14.39 6.61 -5.04
N THR A 159 14.89 7.11 -6.16
CA THR A 159 15.75 6.33 -7.05
C THR A 159 17.18 6.28 -6.50
N TRP A 160 17.96 5.26 -6.86
CA TRP A 160 19.36 5.17 -6.47
C TRP A 160 20.14 6.43 -6.87
N GLN A 161 19.88 6.99 -8.05
CA GLN A 161 20.52 8.23 -8.52
C GLN A 161 20.20 9.42 -7.60
N ALA A 162 18.94 9.59 -7.20
CA ALA A 162 18.52 10.66 -6.31
C ALA A 162 19.13 10.51 -4.90
N VAL A 163 19.15 9.27 -4.38
CA VAL A 163 19.74 8.95 -3.08
C VAL A 163 21.25 9.24 -3.08
N PHE A 164 22.00 8.76 -4.09
CA PHE A 164 23.42 9.02 -4.18
C PHE A 164 23.74 10.50 -4.32
N ALA A 165 23.01 11.26 -5.15
CA ALA A 165 23.20 12.70 -5.26
C ALA A 165 22.99 13.44 -3.93
N THR A 166 22.00 12.99 -3.13
CA THR A 166 21.74 13.54 -1.80
C THR A 166 22.88 13.20 -0.83
N MET A 167 23.39 11.97 -0.85
CA MET A 167 24.53 11.53 -0.02
C MET A 167 25.79 12.33 -0.33
N GLU A 168 26.16 12.52 -1.62
CA GLU A 168 27.29 13.31 -2.05
C GLU A 168 27.20 14.77 -1.59
N LYS A 169 26.02 15.38 -1.74
CA LYS A 169 25.77 16.76 -1.28
C LYS A 169 25.93 16.89 0.23
N THR A 170 25.41 15.93 0.99
CA THR A 170 25.51 15.93 2.46
C THR A 170 26.96 15.76 2.93
N ALA A 171 27.71 14.83 2.31
CA ALA A 171 29.12 14.61 2.61
C ALA A 171 29.97 15.86 2.32
N ALA A 172 29.73 16.53 1.18
CA ALA A 172 30.41 17.76 0.83
C ALA A 172 30.11 18.92 1.79
N GLN A 173 28.89 18.99 2.33
CA GLN A 173 28.51 19.99 3.35
C GLN A 173 29.19 19.70 4.70
N ALA A 174 29.26 18.43 5.10
CA ALA A 174 29.95 18.05 6.34
C ALA A 174 31.44 18.38 6.29
N ALA A 175 32.12 18.08 5.15
CA ALA A 175 33.52 18.38 4.95
C ALA A 175 33.86 19.89 5.00
N LYS A 176 32.94 20.78 4.68
CA LYS A 176 33.11 22.25 4.77
C LYS A 176 32.92 22.80 6.19
N ARG A 177 32.40 22.03 7.13
CA ARG A 177 32.15 22.42 8.53
C ARG A 177 33.24 21.93 9.49
N SER A 178 34.13 21.07 8.99
CA SER A 178 35.35 20.57 9.68
C SER A 178 36.56 21.44 9.34
#